data_7307f1c407f8d13cb5bb06ff006c1467
#
_entry.id   7307f1c407f8d13cb5bb06ff006c1467
#
_cell.length_a   1.000
_cell.length_b   1.000
_cell.length_c   1.000
_cell.angle_alpha   90.00
_cell.angle_beta   90.00
_cell.angle_gamma   90.00
#
_symmetry.space_group_name_H-M   'P 1'
#
loop_
_entity.id
_entity.type
_entity.pdbx_description
1 polymer ?
#
loop_
_entity_poly.entity_id
_entity_poly.type
_entity_poly.pdbx_seq_one_letter_code
_entity_poly.pdbx_strand_id
1 'polypeptide(L)'
;MLLIAAMNLQNLSDLFLYELWTLCAAIKQAIAELLRMSRLTSNYRIRDELKAGAENARGHWYLLRTIVSSYQPILEVDSCAAMNGLIASSEHLFDTCLAANSGALDAALICASLDIVGHELARLEHLRLYATLLSDWQTITILDAVLNDMMEVKHRVTELMGRYVHLDTDWEPESNPVPGDTFVDSASAAGPAVSH
;
A
#
# COMPACT_ATOMS: atom_id res chain seq x y z
N MET A 1 -27.02 8.71 0.85
CA MET A 1 -26.07 9.63 0.17
C MET A 1 -25.97 10.87 1.05
N LEU A 2 -25.19 10.79 2.15
CA LEU A 2 -24.96 11.91 3.06
C LEU A 2 -24.02 12.88 2.35
N LEU A 3 -24.43 14.15 2.30
CA LEU A 3 -23.64 15.27 1.82
C LEU A 3 -22.28 15.23 2.55
N ILE A 4 -21.22 14.90 1.82
CA ILE A 4 -19.87 15.33 2.19
C ILE A 4 -19.97 16.86 2.07
N ALA A 5 -20.27 17.53 3.19
CA ALA A 5 -20.11 18.97 3.25
C ALA A 5 -18.66 19.19 2.82
N ALA A 6 -18.47 19.92 1.72
CA ALA A 6 -17.15 20.18 1.16
C ALA A 6 -16.30 20.77 2.28
N MET A 7 -15.42 19.95 2.88
CA MET A 7 -14.43 20.47 3.83
C MET A 7 -13.61 21.48 3.05
N ASN A 8 -13.79 22.74 3.41
CA ASN A 8 -12.94 23.78 2.86
C ASN A 8 -11.62 23.73 3.64
N LEU A 9 -10.65 22.95 3.13
CA LEU A 9 -9.32 22.82 3.72
C LEU A 9 -8.61 24.17 3.57
N GLN A 10 -8.62 24.97 4.62
CA GLN A 10 -8.10 26.35 4.58
C GLN A 10 -6.67 26.47 5.09
N ASN A 11 -6.20 25.50 5.85
CA ASN A 11 -4.89 25.53 6.50
C ASN A 11 -4.31 24.12 6.67
N LEU A 12 -3.07 24.06 7.13
CA LEU A 12 -2.34 22.79 7.32
C LEU A 12 -3.00 21.89 8.39
N SER A 13 -3.60 22.47 9.44
CA SER A 13 -4.33 21.70 10.46
C SER A 13 -5.54 20.98 9.87
N ASP A 14 -6.29 21.66 9.01
CA ASP A 14 -7.45 21.05 8.35
C ASP A 14 -7.02 19.89 7.45
N LEU A 15 -5.92 20.07 6.70
CA LEU A 15 -5.35 19.02 5.86
C LEU A 15 -4.83 17.84 6.68
N PHE A 16 -4.11 18.11 7.77
CA PHE A 16 -3.64 17.09 8.70
C PHE A 16 -4.80 16.24 9.23
N LEU A 17 -5.86 16.87 9.71
CA LEU A 17 -7.03 16.18 10.25
C LEU A 17 -7.77 15.36 9.18
N TYR A 18 -7.93 15.90 7.99
CA TYR A 18 -8.54 15.19 6.87
C TYR A 18 -7.74 13.93 6.50
N GLU A 19 -6.42 14.04 6.39
CA GLU A 19 -5.54 12.91 6.07
C GLU A 19 -5.54 11.87 7.20
N LEU A 20 -5.57 12.31 8.46
CA LEU A 20 -5.63 11.42 9.61
C LEU A 20 -6.96 10.62 9.64
N TRP A 21 -8.08 11.26 9.38
CA TRP A 21 -9.38 10.60 9.24
C TRP A 21 -9.39 9.61 8.08
N THR A 22 -8.84 10.02 6.94
CA THR A 22 -8.74 9.17 5.74
C THR A 22 -7.87 7.94 6.02
N LEU A 23 -6.77 8.09 6.76
CA LEU A 23 -5.94 6.96 7.19
C LEU A 23 -6.69 6.04 8.16
N CYS A 24 -7.42 6.58 9.14
CA CYS A 24 -8.24 5.77 10.04
C CYS A 24 -9.29 4.94 9.27
N ALA A 25 -9.90 5.51 8.23
CA ALA A 25 -10.82 4.79 7.36
C ALA A 25 -10.09 3.70 6.55
N ALA A 26 -8.91 4.01 5.99
CA ALA A 26 -8.08 3.05 5.26
C ALA A 26 -7.71 1.84 6.12
N ILE A 27 -7.28 2.06 7.37
CA ILE A 27 -6.91 0.98 8.30
C ILE A 27 -8.12 0.09 8.63
N LYS A 28 -9.31 0.66 8.82
CA LYS A 28 -10.54 -0.17 9.00
C LYS A 28 -10.79 -1.09 7.80
N GLN A 29 -10.62 -0.58 6.59
CA GLN A 29 -10.75 -1.35 5.36
C GLN A 29 -9.65 -2.42 5.26
N ALA A 30 -8.40 -2.08 5.58
CA ALA A 30 -7.28 -3.00 5.61
C ALA A 30 -7.49 -4.15 6.58
N ILE A 31 -7.99 -3.90 7.80
CA ILE A 31 -8.33 -4.95 8.78
C ILE A 31 -9.32 -5.95 8.20
N ALA A 32 -10.39 -5.47 7.57
CA ALA A 32 -11.41 -6.33 6.97
C ALA A 32 -10.81 -7.17 5.82
N GLU A 33 -9.99 -6.55 4.99
CA GLU A 33 -9.35 -7.20 3.85
C GLU A 33 -8.32 -8.23 4.27
N LEU A 34 -7.42 -7.93 5.20
CA LEU A 34 -6.44 -8.89 5.73
C LEU A 34 -7.12 -10.13 6.33
N LEU A 35 -8.23 -9.95 7.05
CA LEU A 35 -9.03 -11.06 7.57
C LEU A 35 -9.71 -11.86 6.45
N ARG A 36 -10.15 -11.22 5.37
CA ARG A 36 -10.68 -11.88 4.17
C ARG A 36 -9.59 -12.70 3.49
N MET A 37 -8.44 -12.10 3.22
CA MET A 37 -7.27 -12.73 2.60
C MET A 37 -6.79 -13.94 3.40
N SER A 38 -6.80 -13.88 4.73
CA SER A 38 -6.41 -14.99 5.59
C SER A 38 -7.25 -16.26 5.41
N ARG A 39 -8.45 -16.15 4.82
CA ARG A 39 -9.34 -17.30 4.55
C ARG A 39 -9.11 -17.92 3.18
N LEU A 40 -8.40 -17.23 2.28
CA LEU A 40 -8.16 -17.67 0.91
C LEU A 40 -6.97 -18.63 0.81
N THR A 41 -5.99 -18.52 1.71
CA THR A 41 -4.79 -19.37 1.69
C THR A 41 -4.98 -20.67 2.48
N SER A 42 -4.42 -21.76 1.95
CA SER A 42 -4.25 -23.03 2.69
C SER A 42 -2.97 -23.01 3.54
N ASN A 43 -2.00 -22.13 3.24
CA ASN A 43 -0.74 -22.00 3.96
C ASN A 43 -0.98 -21.35 5.34
N TYR A 44 -0.83 -22.15 6.41
CA TYR A 44 -1.11 -21.69 7.77
C TYR A 44 -0.22 -20.52 8.21
N ARG A 45 1.01 -20.44 7.74
CA ARG A 45 1.95 -19.36 8.12
C ARG A 45 1.55 -18.01 7.50
N ILE A 46 1.15 -18.03 6.24
CA ILE A 46 0.62 -16.82 5.58
C ILE A 46 -0.69 -16.40 6.24
N ARG A 47 -1.56 -17.37 6.52
CA ARG A 47 -2.82 -17.14 7.22
C ARG A 47 -2.62 -16.48 8.58
N ASP A 48 -1.69 -16.99 9.38
CA ASP A 48 -1.43 -16.48 10.73
C ASP A 48 -0.81 -15.09 10.68
N GLU A 49 0.10 -14.81 9.72
CA GLU A 49 0.68 -13.47 9.56
C GLU A 49 -0.37 -12.45 9.09
N LEU A 50 -1.26 -12.82 8.16
CA LEU A 50 -2.36 -11.93 7.74
C LEU A 50 -3.30 -11.60 8.91
N LYS A 51 -3.59 -12.56 9.80
CA LYS A 51 -4.37 -12.32 11.02
C LYS A 51 -3.61 -11.43 12.00
N ALA A 52 -2.31 -11.69 12.21
CA ALA A 52 -1.47 -10.85 13.06
C ALA A 52 -1.40 -9.42 12.52
N GLY A 53 -1.27 -9.25 11.20
CA GLY A 53 -1.34 -7.95 10.52
C GLY A 53 -2.65 -7.21 10.80
N ALA A 54 -3.79 -7.92 10.76
CA ALA A 54 -5.08 -7.32 11.10
C ALA A 54 -5.18 -6.88 12.57
N GLU A 55 -4.60 -7.64 13.52
CA GLU A 55 -4.56 -7.24 14.93
C GLU A 55 -3.62 -6.04 15.16
N ASN A 56 -2.44 -6.02 14.53
CA ASN A 56 -1.54 -4.87 14.60
C ASN A 56 -2.22 -3.62 14.04
N ALA A 57 -2.85 -3.72 12.86
CA ALA A 57 -3.61 -2.62 12.27
C ALA A 57 -4.73 -2.11 13.20
N ARG A 58 -5.39 -3.00 13.94
CA ARG A 58 -6.38 -2.62 14.96
C ARG A 58 -5.73 -1.81 16.10
N GLY A 59 -4.56 -2.22 16.57
CA GLY A 59 -3.76 -1.49 17.55
C GLY A 59 -3.39 -0.08 17.05
N HIS A 60 -2.89 0.03 15.81
CA HIS A 60 -2.57 1.32 15.17
C HIS A 60 -3.81 2.21 15.05
N TRP A 61 -4.94 1.64 14.63
CA TRP A 61 -6.20 2.38 14.56
C TRP A 61 -6.58 3.01 15.90
N TYR A 62 -6.45 2.27 17.01
CA TYR A 62 -6.73 2.82 18.35
C TYR A 62 -5.77 3.95 18.70
N LEU A 63 -4.45 3.81 18.42
CA LEU A 63 -3.47 4.86 18.68
C LEU A 63 -3.78 6.14 17.87
N LEU A 64 -4.05 6.01 16.58
CA LEU A 64 -4.38 7.15 15.72
C LEU A 64 -5.69 7.82 16.16
N ARG A 65 -6.66 7.06 16.64
CA ARG A 65 -7.90 7.60 17.22
C ARG A 65 -7.66 8.45 18.48
N THR A 66 -6.61 8.20 19.26
CA THR A 66 -6.24 9.09 20.37
C THR A 66 -5.81 10.47 19.88
N ILE A 67 -5.08 10.53 18.76
CA ILE A 67 -4.73 11.81 18.13
C ILE A 67 -6.00 12.52 17.67
N VAL A 68 -6.88 11.82 16.96
CA VAL A 68 -8.16 12.39 16.49
C VAL A 68 -8.97 12.97 17.62
N SER A 69 -9.04 12.29 18.77
CA SER A 69 -9.85 12.73 19.91
C SER A 69 -9.30 13.98 20.61
N SER A 70 -8.04 14.36 20.39
CA SER A 70 -7.46 15.61 20.90
C SER A 70 -7.83 16.84 20.06
N TYR A 71 -8.37 16.63 18.86
CA TYR A 71 -8.89 17.67 17.99
C TYR A 71 -10.43 17.66 18.01
N GLN A 72 -11.06 18.78 17.70
CA GLN A 72 -12.53 18.83 17.64
C GLN A 72 -13.04 17.89 16.53
N PRO A 73 -14.15 17.16 16.74
CA PRO A 73 -14.66 16.22 15.77
C PRO A 73 -15.09 16.94 14.49
N ILE A 74 -14.24 16.84 13.47
CA ILE A 74 -14.60 17.16 12.10
C ILE A 74 -15.04 15.86 11.45
N LEU A 75 -15.98 15.91 10.53
CA LEU A 75 -16.65 14.79 9.85
C LEU A 75 -15.83 13.49 9.78
N GLU A 76 -16.41 12.40 10.29
CA GLU A 76 -15.82 11.07 10.14
C GLU A 76 -15.83 10.67 8.66
N VAL A 77 -14.66 10.34 8.11
CA VAL A 77 -14.53 9.79 6.76
C VAL A 77 -14.83 8.31 6.81
N ASP A 78 -15.86 7.87 6.11
CA ASP A 78 -16.33 6.48 6.17
C ASP A 78 -15.47 5.51 5.37
N SER A 79 -14.77 5.99 4.33
CA SER A 79 -13.94 5.15 3.47
C SER A 79 -12.79 5.92 2.82
N CYS A 80 -11.69 5.21 2.54
CA CYS A 80 -10.56 5.69 1.76
C CYS A 80 -10.67 5.17 0.32
N ALA A 81 -10.81 6.06 -0.65
CA ALA A 81 -10.93 5.69 -2.06
C ALA A 81 -9.68 4.98 -2.60
N ALA A 82 -8.48 5.37 -2.15
CA ALA A 82 -7.23 4.72 -2.55
C ALA A 82 -7.19 3.27 -2.04
N MET A 83 -7.57 3.03 -0.77
CA MET A 83 -7.64 1.68 -0.22
C MET A 83 -8.70 0.83 -0.93
N ASN A 84 -9.86 1.38 -1.27
CA ASN A 84 -10.85 0.69 -2.10
C ASN A 84 -10.27 0.27 -3.46
N GLY A 85 -9.47 1.13 -4.09
CA GLY A 85 -8.80 0.81 -5.35
C GLY A 85 -7.78 -0.33 -5.22
N LEU A 86 -6.98 -0.34 -4.16
CA LEU A 86 -6.04 -1.42 -3.86
C LEU A 86 -6.77 -2.75 -3.63
N ILE A 87 -7.83 -2.75 -2.82
CA ILE A 87 -8.66 -3.94 -2.55
C ILE A 87 -9.28 -4.47 -3.84
N ALA A 88 -9.89 -3.62 -4.65
CA ALA A 88 -10.51 -4.04 -5.91
C ALA A 88 -9.49 -4.63 -6.91
N SER A 89 -8.29 -4.04 -6.98
CA SER A 89 -7.20 -4.57 -7.80
C SER A 89 -6.75 -5.94 -7.34
N SER A 90 -6.61 -6.14 -6.02
CA SER A 90 -6.22 -7.42 -5.42
C SER A 90 -7.28 -8.50 -5.62
N GLU A 91 -8.58 -8.17 -5.50
CA GLU A 91 -9.68 -9.11 -5.73
C GLU A 91 -9.64 -9.70 -7.14
N HIS A 92 -9.47 -8.86 -8.14
CA HIS A 92 -9.34 -9.31 -9.53
C HIS A 92 -8.15 -10.26 -9.73
N LEU A 93 -7.01 -9.96 -9.09
CA LEU A 93 -5.83 -10.83 -9.13
C LEU A 93 -6.10 -12.17 -8.44
N PHE A 94 -6.74 -12.17 -7.26
CA PHE A 94 -7.06 -13.40 -6.53
C PHE A 94 -8.00 -14.31 -7.30
N ASP A 95 -9.03 -13.76 -7.94
CA ASP A 95 -9.96 -14.53 -8.79
C ASP A 95 -9.22 -15.22 -9.94
N THR A 96 -8.23 -14.54 -10.53
CA THR A 96 -7.39 -15.11 -11.58
C THR A 96 -6.48 -16.22 -11.03
N CYS A 97 -5.88 -16.05 -9.85
CA CYS A 97 -4.99 -17.04 -9.23
C CYS A 97 -5.74 -18.27 -8.69
N LEU A 98 -6.97 -18.11 -8.18
CA LEU A 98 -7.78 -19.22 -7.69
C LEU A 98 -8.08 -20.28 -8.76
N ALA A 99 -8.12 -19.87 -10.02
CA ALA A 99 -8.32 -20.76 -11.16
C ALA A 99 -7.05 -21.55 -11.55
N ALA A 100 -5.86 -21.11 -11.09
CA ALA A 100 -4.59 -21.64 -11.59
C ALA A 100 -3.85 -22.57 -10.62
N ASN A 101 -3.47 -22.12 -9.43
CA ASN A 101 -2.76 -22.96 -8.45
C ASN A 101 -2.48 -22.19 -7.13
N SER A 102 -2.28 -22.92 -6.01
CA SER A 102 -2.12 -22.38 -4.67
C SER A 102 -0.88 -21.48 -4.48
N GLY A 103 0.24 -21.77 -5.14
CA GLY A 103 1.48 -20.99 -5.00
C GLY A 103 1.38 -19.56 -5.55
N ALA A 104 0.73 -19.38 -6.69
CA ALA A 104 0.49 -18.05 -7.25
C ALA A 104 -0.46 -17.22 -6.40
N LEU A 105 -1.49 -17.85 -5.81
CA LEU A 105 -2.41 -17.19 -4.90
C LEU A 105 -1.68 -16.71 -3.63
N ASP A 106 -0.85 -17.56 -3.02
CA ASP A 106 -0.07 -17.20 -1.83
C ASP A 106 0.86 -16.01 -2.11
N ALA A 107 1.53 -15.98 -3.27
CA ALA A 107 2.33 -14.84 -3.71
C ALA A 107 1.48 -13.57 -3.88
N ALA A 108 0.32 -13.68 -4.54
CA ALA A 108 -0.59 -12.57 -4.74
C ALA A 108 -1.12 -11.99 -3.42
N LEU A 109 -1.44 -12.85 -2.43
CA LEU A 109 -1.87 -12.43 -1.09
C LEU A 109 -0.77 -11.66 -0.36
N ILE A 110 0.48 -12.11 -0.45
CA ILE A 110 1.62 -11.40 0.15
C ILE A 110 1.83 -10.05 -0.55
N CYS A 111 1.81 -9.98 -1.88
CA CYS A 111 1.94 -8.72 -2.62
C CYS A 111 0.83 -7.74 -2.24
N ALA A 112 -0.42 -8.17 -2.22
CA ALA A 112 -1.55 -7.32 -1.82
C ALA A 112 -1.41 -6.80 -0.38
N SER A 113 -0.91 -7.61 0.56
CA SER A 113 -0.65 -7.14 1.91
C SER A 113 0.48 -6.12 1.97
N LEU A 114 1.52 -6.25 1.14
CA LEU A 114 2.59 -5.25 1.01
C LEU A 114 2.10 -3.94 0.40
N ASP A 115 1.17 -3.98 -0.54
CA ASP A 115 0.54 -2.79 -1.12
C ASP A 115 -0.27 -2.02 -0.06
N ILE A 116 -1.04 -2.74 0.76
CA ILE A 116 -1.77 -2.16 1.91
C ILE A 116 -0.79 -1.48 2.87
N VAL A 117 0.24 -2.21 3.33
CA VAL A 117 1.27 -1.69 4.24
C VAL A 117 2.00 -0.49 3.64
N GLY A 118 2.34 -0.55 2.35
CA GLY A 118 3.00 0.54 1.63
C GLY A 118 2.15 1.81 1.58
N HIS A 119 0.84 1.66 1.34
CA HIS A 119 -0.10 2.78 1.36
C HIS A 119 -0.20 3.43 2.75
N GLU A 120 -0.32 2.62 3.81
CA GLU A 120 -0.41 3.12 5.18
C GLU A 120 0.89 3.83 5.62
N LEU A 121 2.06 3.26 5.31
CA LEU A 121 3.37 3.87 5.59
C LEU A 121 3.50 5.25 4.95
N ALA A 122 3.19 5.38 3.65
CA ALA A 122 3.29 6.66 2.95
C ALA A 122 2.36 7.72 3.60
N ARG A 123 1.17 7.34 4.04
CA ARG A 123 0.24 8.23 4.73
C ARG A 123 0.73 8.65 6.11
N LEU A 124 1.31 7.72 6.88
CA LEU A 124 1.90 8.01 8.18
C LEU A 124 3.08 8.97 8.07
N GLU A 125 3.95 8.80 7.05
CA GLU A 125 5.05 9.72 6.79
C GLU A 125 4.57 11.14 6.47
N HIS A 126 3.50 11.29 5.68
CA HIS A 126 2.89 12.59 5.40
C HIS A 126 2.32 13.22 6.67
N LEU A 127 1.59 12.46 7.49
CA LEU A 127 1.04 12.94 8.75
C LEU A 127 2.15 13.37 9.72
N ARG A 128 3.25 12.61 9.79
CA ARG A 128 4.40 12.97 10.60
C ARG A 128 5.03 14.30 10.15
N LEU A 129 5.17 14.50 8.83
CA LEU A 129 5.64 15.78 8.28
C LEU A 129 4.72 16.93 8.68
N TYR A 130 3.40 16.77 8.53
CA TYR A 130 2.44 17.81 8.92
C TYR A 130 2.48 18.10 10.43
N ALA A 131 2.54 17.06 11.28
CA ALA A 131 2.67 17.24 12.72
C ALA A 131 3.96 18.00 13.09
N THR A 132 5.06 17.74 12.36
CA THR A 132 6.33 18.47 12.54
C THR A 132 6.16 19.95 12.20
N LEU A 133 5.52 20.28 11.08
CA LEU A 133 5.25 21.66 10.68
C LEU A 133 4.30 22.38 11.64
N LEU A 134 3.40 21.65 12.27
CA LEU A 134 2.49 22.15 13.31
C LEU A 134 3.12 22.21 14.70
N SER A 135 4.36 21.71 14.88
CA SER A 135 5.08 21.61 16.15
C SER A 135 4.32 20.77 17.21
N ASP A 136 3.54 19.78 16.78
CA ASP A 136 2.80 18.86 17.65
C ASP A 136 3.65 17.63 18.00
N TRP A 137 4.51 17.81 19.01
CA TRP A 137 5.45 16.79 19.46
C TRP A 137 4.78 15.53 20.03
N GLN A 138 3.62 15.66 20.63
CA GLN A 138 2.88 14.52 21.17
C GLN A 138 2.39 13.62 20.03
N THR A 139 1.80 14.21 19.01
CA THR A 139 1.39 13.49 17.80
C THR A 139 2.58 12.85 17.08
N ILE A 140 3.72 13.56 16.94
CA ILE A 140 4.93 13.00 16.33
C ILE A 140 5.36 11.73 17.05
N THR A 141 5.39 11.72 18.38
CA THR A 141 5.78 10.55 19.18
C THR A 141 4.89 9.34 18.90
N ILE A 142 3.58 9.54 18.78
CA ILE A 142 2.63 8.46 18.47
C ILE A 142 2.85 7.95 17.04
N LEU A 143 3.00 8.87 16.07
CA LEU A 143 3.20 8.51 14.67
C LEU A 143 4.53 7.77 14.47
N ASP A 144 5.60 8.18 15.15
CA ASP A 144 6.90 7.49 15.10
C ASP A 144 6.81 6.06 15.63
N ALA A 145 6.05 5.83 16.71
CA ALA A 145 5.84 4.49 17.24
C ALA A 145 5.08 3.60 16.23
N VAL A 146 4.02 4.12 15.61
CA VAL A 146 3.25 3.39 14.58
C VAL A 146 4.09 3.14 13.33
N LEU A 147 4.89 4.11 12.87
CA LEU A 147 5.78 3.96 11.72
C LEU A 147 6.80 2.85 11.94
N ASN A 148 7.45 2.82 13.10
CA ASN A 148 8.45 1.80 13.42
C ASN A 148 7.83 0.39 13.41
N ASP A 149 6.67 0.21 14.04
CA ASP A 149 5.98 -1.08 14.05
C ASP A 149 5.54 -1.50 12.62
N MET A 150 5.03 -0.55 11.82
CA MET A 150 4.67 -0.82 10.43
C MET A 150 5.86 -1.22 9.55
N MET A 151 7.05 -0.68 9.80
CA MET A 151 8.27 -1.09 9.09
C MET A 151 8.67 -2.53 9.45
N GLU A 152 8.50 -2.94 10.71
CA GLU A 152 8.69 -4.32 11.13
C GLU A 152 7.68 -5.27 10.49
N VAL A 153 6.40 -4.86 10.43
CA VAL A 153 5.36 -5.62 9.71
C VAL A 153 5.75 -5.80 8.24
N LYS A 154 6.15 -4.73 7.56
CA LYS A 154 6.61 -4.80 6.16
C LYS A 154 7.75 -5.80 5.98
N HIS A 155 8.74 -5.76 6.88
CA HIS A 155 9.88 -6.66 6.83
C HIS A 155 9.43 -8.12 6.97
N ARG A 156 8.62 -8.45 8.00
CA ARG A 156 8.10 -9.82 8.22
C ARG A 156 7.32 -10.34 7.01
N VAL A 157 6.43 -9.51 6.46
CA VAL A 157 5.62 -9.88 5.28
C VAL A 157 6.51 -10.13 4.06
N THR A 158 7.55 -9.30 3.86
CA THR A 158 8.51 -9.49 2.76
C THR A 158 9.28 -10.81 2.89
N GLU A 159 9.66 -11.18 4.11
CA GLU A 159 10.35 -12.46 4.36
C GLU A 159 9.48 -13.69 4.03
N LEU A 160 8.15 -13.60 4.17
CA LEU A 160 7.25 -14.69 3.82
C LEU A 160 7.35 -15.06 2.35
N MET A 161 7.52 -14.09 1.46
CA MET A 161 7.67 -14.34 0.02
C MET A 161 8.82 -15.29 -0.26
N GLY A 162 9.98 -15.04 0.32
CA GLY A 162 11.18 -15.86 0.11
C GLY A 162 11.15 -17.24 0.79
N ARG A 163 10.36 -17.37 1.87
CA ARG A 163 10.38 -18.59 2.70
C ARG A 163 9.28 -19.59 2.38
N TYR A 164 8.10 -19.10 1.98
CA TYR A 164 6.88 -19.92 1.96
C TYR A 164 6.14 -19.89 0.65
N VAL A 165 6.53 -19.05 -0.29
CA VAL A 165 5.97 -19.07 -1.64
C VAL A 165 6.83 -20.00 -2.49
N HIS A 166 6.34 -21.21 -2.69
CA HIS A 166 6.91 -22.13 -3.66
C HIS A 166 6.18 -21.89 -4.97
N LEU A 167 6.82 -21.06 -5.82
CA LEU A 167 6.42 -20.99 -7.21
C LEU A 167 6.94 -22.28 -7.88
N ASP A 168 6.06 -23.05 -8.48
CA ASP A 168 6.47 -24.07 -9.44
C ASP A 168 7.19 -23.32 -10.56
N THR A 169 8.53 -23.31 -10.49
CA THR A 169 9.39 -22.64 -11.43
C THR A 169 9.60 -23.52 -12.68
N ASP A 170 8.51 -24.00 -13.28
CA ASP A 170 8.53 -24.50 -14.68
C ASP A 170 8.61 -23.34 -15.69
N TRP A 171 8.80 -22.10 -15.18
CA TRP A 171 9.15 -20.99 -16.05
C TRP A 171 10.62 -21.08 -16.44
N GLU A 172 10.91 -21.85 -17.49
CA GLU A 172 12.12 -21.64 -18.27
C GLU A 172 11.92 -20.32 -19.04
N PRO A 173 12.79 -19.31 -18.86
CA PRO A 173 12.74 -18.14 -19.71
C PRO A 173 12.91 -18.67 -21.14
N GLU A 174 11.83 -18.63 -21.94
CA GLU A 174 12.00 -18.81 -23.37
C GLU A 174 13.16 -17.90 -23.76
N SER A 175 14.19 -18.49 -24.35
CA SER A 175 15.31 -17.78 -24.95
C SER A 175 14.78 -17.03 -26.18
N ASN A 176 13.93 -16.06 -25.96
CA ASN A 176 13.53 -15.13 -26.97
C ASN A 176 14.77 -14.28 -27.24
N PRO A 177 15.42 -14.43 -28.41
CA PRO A 177 16.49 -13.52 -28.76
C PRO A 177 15.87 -12.12 -28.71
N VAL A 178 16.43 -11.28 -27.89
CA VAL A 178 16.12 -9.83 -27.88
C VAL A 178 16.14 -9.41 -29.34
N PRO A 179 15.05 -8.90 -29.96
CA PRO A 179 15.08 -8.41 -31.30
C PRO A 179 16.21 -7.40 -31.33
N GLY A 180 17.25 -7.69 -32.16
CA GLY A 180 18.47 -6.91 -32.18
C GLY A 180 18.10 -5.43 -32.31
N ASP A 181 18.70 -4.61 -31.46
CA ASP A 181 18.74 -3.16 -31.60
C ASP A 181 19.27 -2.76 -32.95
N THR A 182 18.41 -2.76 -33.96
CA THR A 182 18.66 -2.00 -35.18
C THR A 182 18.32 -0.54 -34.90
N PHE A 183 19.05 0.08 -34.00
CA PHE A 183 19.21 1.50 -34.03
C PHE A 183 20.03 1.81 -35.29
N VAL A 184 19.35 1.97 -36.40
CA VAL A 184 19.97 2.49 -37.63
C VAL A 184 20.24 3.97 -37.35
N ASP A 185 21.52 4.25 -37.13
CA ASP A 185 22.07 5.60 -37.03
C ASP A 185 21.87 6.33 -38.36
N SER A 186 20.74 7.04 -38.52
CA SER A 186 20.38 7.80 -39.72
C SER A 186 20.93 9.23 -39.67
N ALA A 187 22.10 9.42 -39.07
CA ALA A 187 22.79 10.73 -39.03
C ALA A 187 24.13 10.67 -39.70
N SER A 188 24.18 10.30 -41.02
CA SER A 188 25.38 10.59 -41.83
C SER A 188 25.08 10.50 -43.33
N ALA A 189 24.41 11.50 -43.89
CA ALA A 189 24.45 11.79 -45.30
C ALA A 189 23.96 13.22 -45.62
N ALA A 190 24.76 14.20 -45.30
CA ALA A 190 24.67 15.50 -45.94
C ALA A 190 26.11 16.04 -46.10
N GLY A 191 26.79 15.52 -47.13
CA GLY A 191 28.04 16.09 -47.61
C GLY A 191 27.80 17.39 -48.37
N PRO A 192 28.74 18.33 -48.35
CA PRO A 192 28.59 19.65 -48.96
C PRO A 192 28.82 19.56 -50.46
N ALA A 193 27.90 20.08 -51.24
CA ALA A 193 28.18 20.42 -52.64
C ALA A 193 28.77 21.83 -52.73
N VAL A 194 30.04 21.86 -53.09
CA VAL A 194 30.75 23.07 -53.51
C VAL A 194 30.60 23.18 -55.01
N SER A 195 30.60 24.43 -55.48
CA SER A 195 31.12 24.99 -56.71
C SER A 195 30.11 25.61 -57.68
N HIS A 196 30.42 26.76 -57.90
CA HIS A 196 30.59 27.85 -58.88
C HIS A 196 29.64 29.02 -58.72
#